data_9cd4dfeb5f2f621384ca3e2e94766ddd
#
_entry.id   9cd4dfeb5f2f621384ca3e2e94766ddd
#
_cell.length_a   1.000
_cell.length_b   1.000
_cell.length_c   1.000
_cell.angle_alpha   90.00
_cell.angle_beta   90.00
_cell.angle_gamma   90.00
#
_symmetry.space_group_name_H-M   'P 1'
#
loop_
_entity.id
_entity.type
_entity.pdbx_description
1 polymer ?
#
loop_
_entity_poly.entity_id
_entity_poly.type
_entity_poly.pdbx_seq_one_letter_code
_entity_poly.pdbx_strand_id
1 'polypeptide(L)'
;MGMATQPTPSAEDVPPAIAEIDYVARWRQIVERRRVQMDAAYARAGIVHPDYWDRRPVRLRAADPFVDRVVAAAGAGSTVLDVGAGTGRHTLALAPHVAHVTAIDPSGAMIGLLREDVAAHKVENVTAIETEWMQAQVDHADVVICSHVLYPIADVVPFIEKLEAAAKQRVFVYLRADPIATDFGFWRDFHGEPLQDQPTHRDLFNVLAEMGVMADVEVVQTPFHWSFESLDDATRQLAGGLCLADDDETSRTRLRELIRERWDVSDAAVSPPGRSSRSAIFSWAPRTIAR
;
A
#
# COMPACT_ATOMS: atom_id res chain seq x y z
N MET A 1 11.85 -13.66 -62.79
CA MET A 1 11.54 -12.84 -61.62
C MET A 1 12.43 -13.32 -60.49
N GLY A 2 13.60 -12.70 -60.31
CA GLY A 2 14.61 -13.09 -59.35
C GLY A 2 14.19 -12.62 -57.94
N MET A 3 14.08 -13.52 -56.99
CA MET A 3 13.96 -13.19 -55.58
C MET A 3 15.31 -12.61 -55.12
N ALA A 4 15.33 -11.34 -54.77
CA ALA A 4 16.48 -10.72 -54.14
C ALA A 4 16.59 -11.34 -52.72
N THR A 5 17.67 -12.07 -52.48
CA THR A 5 18.06 -12.54 -51.16
C THR A 5 18.43 -11.32 -50.29
N GLN A 6 17.71 -11.10 -49.20
CA GLN A 6 18.14 -10.08 -48.24
C GLN A 6 19.50 -10.48 -47.64
N PRO A 7 20.42 -9.52 -47.47
CA PRO A 7 21.72 -9.81 -46.87
C PRO A 7 21.51 -10.27 -45.41
N THR A 8 22.24 -11.30 -45.02
CA THR A 8 22.29 -11.77 -43.64
C THR A 8 22.92 -10.64 -42.80
N PRO A 9 22.29 -10.20 -41.64
CA PRO A 9 22.86 -9.16 -40.80
C PRO A 9 24.26 -9.57 -40.31
N SER A 10 25.21 -8.64 -40.36
CA SER A 10 26.56 -8.86 -39.83
C SER A 10 26.57 -8.80 -38.28
N ALA A 11 27.62 -9.29 -37.64
CA ALA A 11 27.76 -9.22 -36.18
C ALA A 11 27.79 -7.75 -35.67
N GLU A 12 28.10 -6.80 -36.53
CA GLU A 12 28.12 -5.35 -36.24
C GLU A 12 26.70 -4.74 -36.21
N ASP A 13 25.71 -5.43 -36.80
CA ASP A 13 24.32 -4.96 -36.83
C ASP A 13 23.52 -5.38 -35.58
N VAL A 14 24.13 -6.13 -34.68
CA VAL A 14 23.50 -6.55 -33.41
C VAL A 14 23.56 -5.35 -32.44
N PRO A 15 22.40 -4.84 -31.97
CA PRO A 15 22.43 -3.76 -30.99
C PRO A 15 23.17 -4.20 -29.71
N PRO A 16 23.81 -3.26 -29.00
CA PRO A 16 24.51 -3.59 -27.77
C PRO A 16 23.54 -4.26 -26.78
N ALA A 17 24.07 -5.18 -25.98
CA ALA A 17 23.27 -5.86 -24.94
C ALA A 17 22.59 -4.82 -24.07
N ILE A 18 21.29 -5.02 -23.81
CA ILE A 18 20.53 -4.18 -22.88
C ILE A 18 21.14 -4.39 -21.51
N ALA A 19 21.50 -3.30 -20.83
CA ALA A 19 21.98 -3.38 -19.46
C ALA A 19 20.91 -4.03 -18.57
N GLU A 20 21.32 -5.03 -17.83
CA GLU A 20 20.44 -5.70 -16.87
C GLU A 20 20.06 -4.72 -15.77
N ILE A 21 18.76 -4.58 -15.52
CA ILE A 21 18.23 -3.68 -14.48
C ILE A 21 18.03 -4.51 -13.22
N ASP A 22 18.70 -4.11 -12.13
CA ASP A 22 18.46 -4.63 -10.79
C ASP A 22 17.19 -3.95 -10.23
N TYR A 23 16.06 -4.63 -10.31
CA TYR A 23 14.78 -4.11 -9.87
C TYR A 23 14.65 -4.09 -8.34
N VAL A 24 15.35 -4.97 -7.64
CA VAL A 24 15.41 -4.97 -6.17
C VAL A 24 16.17 -3.75 -5.68
N ALA A 25 17.33 -3.45 -6.26
CA ALA A 25 18.07 -2.23 -5.94
C ALA A 25 17.28 -0.96 -6.30
N ARG A 26 16.59 -0.96 -7.43
CA ARG A 26 15.72 0.14 -7.85
C ARG A 26 14.58 0.36 -6.84
N TRP A 27 13.89 -0.69 -6.40
CA TRP A 27 12.87 -0.62 -5.35
C TRP A 27 13.40 0.06 -4.10
N ARG A 28 14.54 -0.44 -3.57
CA ARG A 28 15.20 0.13 -2.39
C ARG A 28 15.49 1.62 -2.57
N GLN A 29 16.04 2.02 -3.71
CA GLN A 29 16.33 3.42 -3.98
C GLN A 29 15.09 4.31 -3.97
N ILE A 30 13.96 3.87 -4.52
CA ILE A 30 12.69 4.62 -4.49
C ILE A 30 12.26 4.83 -3.04
N VAL A 31 12.23 3.76 -2.25
CA VAL A 31 11.83 3.81 -0.83
C VAL A 31 12.75 4.75 -0.03
N GLU A 32 14.07 4.60 -0.19
CA GLU A 32 15.04 5.38 0.57
C GLU A 32 15.02 6.87 0.21
N ARG A 33 14.88 7.23 -1.07
CA ARG A 33 14.76 8.63 -1.49
C ARG A 33 13.56 9.31 -0.85
N ARG A 34 12.42 8.63 -0.87
CA ARG A 34 11.22 9.15 -0.22
C ARG A 34 11.40 9.27 1.29
N ARG A 35 11.97 8.25 1.94
CA ARG A 35 12.24 8.27 3.38
C ARG A 35 13.14 9.45 3.75
N VAL A 36 14.25 9.64 3.05
CA VAL A 36 15.18 10.77 3.30
C VAL A 36 14.47 12.11 3.16
N GLN A 37 13.62 12.28 2.15
CA GLN A 37 12.86 13.52 1.95
C GLN A 37 11.87 13.77 3.09
N MET A 38 11.12 12.73 3.49
CA MET A 38 10.16 12.81 4.59
C MET A 38 10.86 13.11 5.92
N ASP A 39 11.94 12.37 6.24
CA ASP A 39 12.72 12.57 7.47
C ASP A 39 13.27 14.02 7.56
N ALA A 40 13.76 14.56 6.43
CA ALA A 40 14.21 15.94 6.37
C ALA A 40 13.06 16.96 6.58
N ALA A 41 11.87 16.65 6.06
CA ALA A 41 10.69 17.51 6.26
C ALA A 41 10.21 17.48 7.72
N TYR A 42 10.14 16.30 8.35
CA TYR A 42 9.83 16.17 9.77
C TYR A 42 10.84 16.89 10.65
N ALA A 43 12.13 16.73 10.38
CA ALA A 43 13.17 17.41 11.13
C ALA A 43 13.03 18.95 11.05
N ARG A 44 12.71 19.49 9.85
CA ARG A 44 12.45 20.93 9.68
C ARG A 44 11.24 21.42 10.48
N ALA A 45 10.20 20.58 10.55
CA ALA A 45 8.97 20.89 11.29
C ALA A 45 9.09 20.64 12.80
N GLY A 46 10.22 20.10 13.30
CA GLY A 46 10.37 19.72 14.70
C GLY A 46 9.49 18.56 15.14
N ILE A 47 8.98 17.78 14.19
CA ILE A 47 8.10 16.64 14.45
C ILE A 47 8.98 15.41 14.73
N VAL A 48 8.87 14.86 15.93
CA VAL A 48 9.47 13.57 16.29
C VAL A 48 8.49 12.50 15.89
N HIS A 49 8.83 11.74 14.87
CA HIS A 49 8.09 10.64 14.22
C HIS A 49 6.62 10.52 14.67
N PRO A 50 5.67 10.99 13.91
CA PRO A 50 4.27 10.77 14.25
C PRO A 50 3.95 9.29 14.05
N ASP A 51 3.06 8.75 14.86
CA ASP A 51 2.24 7.59 14.50
C ASP A 51 1.43 7.98 13.27
N TYR A 52 2.04 7.83 12.11
CA TYR A 52 1.66 8.44 10.84
C TYR A 52 0.44 7.76 10.18
N TRP A 53 -0.01 6.66 10.77
CA TRP A 53 -1.06 5.87 10.18
C TRP A 53 -2.42 6.47 10.50
N ASP A 54 -3.19 6.57 9.46
CA ASP A 54 -4.54 7.10 9.46
C ASP A 54 -5.44 6.41 10.51
N ARG A 55 -5.76 7.13 11.56
CA ARG A 55 -6.63 6.69 12.66
C ARG A 55 -8.12 6.76 12.31
N ARG A 56 -8.47 6.75 11.03
CA ARG A 56 -9.87 6.79 10.61
C ARG A 56 -10.56 5.48 10.93
N PRO A 57 -11.80 5.51 11.47
CA PRO A 57 -12.57 4.30 11.68
C PRO A 57 -12.76 3.56 10.36
N VAL A 58 -12.70 2.24 10.42
CA VAL A 58 -12.92 1.37 9.25
C VAL A 58 -14.33 1.60 8.74
N ARG A 59 -14.45 2.21 7.56
CA ARG A 59 -15.71 2.19 6.83
C ARG A 59 -15.69 0.93 5.97
N LEU A 60 -16.41 -0.10 6.40
CA LEU A 60 -16.65 -1.28 5.58
C LEU A 60 -17.30 -0.82 4.27
N ARG A 61 -16.67 -1.11 3.15
CA ARG A 61 -17.20 -0.78 1.83
C ARG A 61 -18.15 -1.87 1.39
N ALA A 62 -19.23 -1.49 0.73
CA ALA A 62 -20.23 -2.43 0.20
C ALA A 62 -19.67 -3.37 -0.88
N ALA A 63 -18.55 -3.01 -1.53
CA ALA A 63 -17.84 -3.85 -2.50
C ALA A 63 -16.34 -3.51 -2.46
N ASP A 64 -15.52 -4.51 -2.28
CA ASP A 64 -14.06 -4.39 -2.36
C ASP A 64 -13.52 -5.53 -3.24
N PRO A 65 -13.08 -5.24 -4.48
CA PRO A 65 -12.59 -6.28 -5.39
C PRO A 65 -11.47 -7.14 -4.81
N PHE A 66 -10.66 -6.58 -3.91
CA PHE A 66 -9.62 -7.34 -3.23
C PHE A 66 -10.21 -8.40 -2.30
N VAL A 67 -11.19 -8.03 -1.48
CA VAL A 67 -11.90 -8.96 -0.59
C VAL A 67 -12.56 -10.07 -1.41
N ASP A 68 -13.24 -9.71 -2.51
CA ASP A 68 -13.90 -10.69 -3.39
C ASP A 68 -12.91 -11.74 -3.94
N ARG A 69 -11.71 -11.32 -4.33
CA ARG A 69 -10.66 -12.23 -4.83
C ARG A 69 -10.10 -13.13 -3.75
N VAL A 70 -9.88 -12.58 -2.55
CA VAL A 70 -9.39 -13.38 -1.40
C VAL A 70 -10.44 -14.40 -0.99
N VAL A 71 -11.70 -14.02 -0.87
CA VAL A 71 -12.81 -14.92 -0.52
C VAL A 71 -12.98 -16.04 -1.54
N ALA A 72 -12.91 -15.70 -2.84
CA ALA A 72 -13.02 -16.70 -3.91
C ALA A 72 -11.87 -17.74 -3.88
N ALA A 73 -10.69 -17.33 -3.45
CA ALA A 73 -9.53 -18.24 -3.37
C ALA A 73 -9.48 -19.02 -2.04
N ALA A 74 -9.90 -18.41 -0.93
CA ALA A 74 -9.79 -19.00 0.40
C ALA A 74 -10.85 -20.10 0.65
N GLY A 75 -12.12 -19.79 0.44
CA GLY A 75 -13.22 -20.63 0.88
C GLY A 75 -13.51 -20.55 2.40
N ALA A 76 -14.71 -20.99 2.79
CA ALA A 76 -15.24 -20.78 4.15
C ALA A 76 -14.46 -21.48 5.27
N GLY A 77 -13.76 -22.56 4.98
CA GLY A 77 -12.96 -23.32 5.97
C GLY A 77 -11.51 -22.84 6.12
N SER A 78 -11.09 -21.85 5.37
CA SER A 78 -9.70 -21.41 5.34
C SER A 78 -9.37 -20.42 6.46
N THR A 79 -8.09 -20.40 6.81
CA THR A 79 -7.48 -19.39 7.67
C THR A 79 -6.80 -18.30 6.84
N VAL A 80 -6.89 -17.05 7.29
CA VAL A 80 -6.24 -15.90 6.65
C VAL A 80 -5.29 -15.23 7.64
N LEU A 81 -4.10 -14.86 7.17
CA LEU A 81 -3.16 -14.00 7.88
C LEU A 81 -3.13 -12.63 7.16
N ASP A 82 -3.51 -11.57 7.87
CA ASP A 82 -3.49 -10.18 7.40
C ASP A 82 -2.27 -9.47 7.96
N VAL A 83 -1.27 -9.23 7.09
CA VAL A 83 0.02 -8.62 7.44
C VAL A 83 -0.02 -7.12 7.19
N GLY A 84 0.14 -6.34 8.26
CA GLY A 84 -0.06 -4.89 8.24
C GLY A 84 -1.54 -4.54 8.19
N ALA A 85 -2.32 -5.16 9.08
CA ALA A 85 -3.78 -5.07 9.09
C ALA A 85 -4.31 -3.65 9.39
N GLY A 86 -3.50 -2.78 10.00
CA GLY A 86 -3.92 -1.46 10.43
C GLY A 86 -5.14 -1.54 11.37
N THR A 87 -6.15 -0.74 11.09
CA THR A 87 -7.43 -0.77 11.83
C THR A 87 -8.37 -1.92 11.41
N GLY A 88 -7.90 -2.87 10.58
CA GLY A 88 -8.64 -4.09 10.27
C GLY A 88 -9.64 -4.00 9.11
N ARG A 89 -9.44 -3.10 8.17
CA ARG A 89 -10.33 -2.93 7.01
C ARG A 89 -10.60 -4.24 6.27
N HIS A 90 -9.56 -4.99 5.94
CA HIS A 90 -9.71 -6.27 5.25
C HIS A 90 -9.99 -7.41 6.22
N THR A 91 -9.39 -7.37 7.41
CA THR A 91 -9.65 -8.33 8.50
C THR A 91 -11.14 -8.48 8.77
N LEU A 92 -11.84 -7.36 9.04
CA LEU A 92 -13.27 -7.36 9.35
C LEU A 92 -14.15 -7.74 8.14
N ALA A 93 -13.73 -7.34 6.93
CA ALA A 93 -14.45 -7.69 5.72
C ALA A 93 -14.33 -9.19 5.38
N LEU A 94 -13.21 -9.83 5.71
CA LEU A 94 -12.95 -11.25 5.45
C LEU A 94 -13.53 -12.17 6.53
N ALA A 95 -13.59 -11.71 7.77
CA ALA A 95 -14.02 -12.53 8.91
C ALA A 95 -15.34 -13.29 8.71
N PRO A 96 -16.40 -12.71 8.08
CA PRO A 96 -17.64 -13.44 7.82
C PRO A 96 -17.52 -14.59 6.81
N HIS A 97 -16.43 -14.65 6.04
CA HIS A 97 -16.28 -15.55 4.90
C HIS A 97 -15.26 -16.68 5.10
N VAL A 98 -14.50 -16.65 6.21
CA VAL A 98 -13.41 -17.58 6.48
C VAL A 98 -13.50 -18.16 7.90
N ALA A 99 -12.77 -19.23 8.17
CA ALA A 99 -12.77 -19.85 9.49
C ALA A 99 -12.13 -18.97 10.56
N HIS A 100 -11.02 -18.30 10.23
CA HIS A 100 -10.31 -17.44 11.16
C HIS A 100 -9.43 -16.42 10.43
N VAL A 101 -9.30 -15.22 10.98
CA VAL A 101 -8.35 -14.21 10.53
C VAL A 101 -7.38 -13.87 11.67
N THR A 102 -6.08 -14.06 11.42
CA THR A 102 -5.02 -13.54 12.28
C THR A 102 -4.52 -12.23 11.66
N ALA A 103 -4.69 -11.12 12.36
CA ALA A 103 -4.30 -9.79 11.94
C ALA A 103 -3.07 -9.33 12.72
N ILE A 104 -2.04 -8.86 12.03
CA ILE A 104 -0.83 -8.34 12.67
C ILE A 104 -0.51 -6.94 12.16
N ASP A 105 -0.08 -6.06 13.08
CA ASP A 105 0.39 -4.72 12.77
C ASP A 105 1.39 -4.26 13.84
N PRO A 106 2.45 -3.52 13.50
CA PRO A 106 3.39 -3.01 14.50
C PRO A 106 2.83 -1.87 15.35
N SER A 107 1.76 -1.20 14.92
CA SER A 107 1.16 -0.08 15.64
C SER A 107 0.16 -0.57 16.69
N GLY A 108 0.50 -0.39 17.97
CA GLY A 108 -0.41 -0.68 19.08
C GLY A 108 -1.69 0.15 19.02
N ALA A 109 -1.63 1.37 18.52
CA ALA A 109 -2.81 2.22 18.33
C ALA A 109 -3.77 1.63 17.29
N MET A 110 -3.25 1.10 16.16
CA MET A 110 -4.05 0.46 15.12
C MET A 110 -4.68 -0.84 15.62
N ILE A 111 -3.89 -1.68 16.28
CA ILE A 111 -4.38 -2.92 16.87
C ILE A 111 -5.42 -2.66 17.96
N GLY A 112 -5.26 -1.59 18.73
CA GLY A 112 -6.27 -1.14 19.70
C GLY A 112 -7.61 -0.86 19.04
N LEU A 113 -7.62 -0.04 17.98
CA LEU A 113 -8.83 0.28 17.20
C LEU A 113 -9.45 -0.97 16.54
N LEU A 114 -8.63 -1.86 15.98
CA LEU A 114 -9.13 -3.12 15.44
C LEU A 114 -9.82 -3.97 16.51
N ARG A 115 -9.25 -4.09 17.72
CA ARG A 115 -9.86 -4.83 18.83
C ARG A 115 -11.17 -4.21 19.29
N GLU A 116 -11.26 -2.89 19.32
CA GLU A 116 -12.50 -2.18 19.62
C GLU A 116 -13.59 -2.49 18.59
N ASP A 117 -13.25 -2.44 17.29
CA ASP A 117 -14.19 -2.76 16.22
C ASP A 117 -14.60 -4.23 16.21
N VAL A 118 -13.68 -5.17 16.45
CA VAL A 118 -13.96 -6.60 16.62
C VAL A 118 -14.98 -6.82 17.76
N ALA A 119 -14.78 -6.17 18.90
CA ALA A 119 -15.69 -6.27 20.04
C ALA A 119 -17.06 -5.64 19.76
N ALA A 120 -17.08 -4.44 19.16
CA ALA A 120 -18.31 -3.71 18.82
C ALA A 120 -19.20 -4.50 17.85
N HIS A 121 -18.60 -5.18 16.89
CA HIS A 121 -19.32 -6.00 15.88
C HIS A 121 -19.49 -7.46 16.30
N LYS A 122 -19.03 -7.84 17.52
CA LYS A 122 -19.12 -9.21 18.07
C LYS A 122 -18.51 -10.26 17.11
N VAL A 123 -17.37 -9.95 16.51
CA VAL A 123 -16.65 -10.86 15.63
C VAL A 123 -15.81 -11.81 16.49
N GLU A 124 -16.06 -13.12 16.42
CA GLU A 124 -15.45 -14.12 17.31
C GLU A 124 -14.22 -14.81 16.69
N ASN A 125 -14.05 -14.73 15.37
CA ASN A 125 -13.02 -15.42 14.60
C ASN A 125 -11.86 -14.53 14.14
N VAL A 126 -11.52 -13.51 14.92
CA VAL A 126 -10.39 -12.62 14.67
C VAL A 126 -9.43 -12.60 15.84
N THR A 127 -8.14 -12.78 15.57
CA THR A 127 -7.05 -12.55 16.51
C THR A 127 -6.19 -11.39 16.06
N ALA A 128 -6.08 -10.33 16.87
CA ALA A 128 -5.29 -9.14 16.57
C ALA A 128 -4.02 -9.09 17.44
N ILE A 129 -2.85 -9.05 16.79
CA ILE A 129 -1.52 -9.15 17.43
C ILE A 129 -0.69 -7.92 17.06
N GLU A 130 -0.22 -7.22 18.09
CA GLU A 130 0.76 -6.14 17.93
C GLU A 130 2.16 -6.74 17.78
N THR A 131 2.71 -6.69 16.57
CA THR A 131 4.05 -7.18 16.28
C THR A 131 4.57 -6.69 14.93
N GLU A 132 5.86 -6.49 14.84
CA GLU A 132 6.59 -6.29 13.58
C GLU A 132 6.57 -7.55 12.74
N TRP A 133 6.23 -7.45 11.43
CA TRP A 133 6.18 -8.62 10.56
C TRP A 133 7.46 -9.44 10.57
N MET A 134 8.61 -8.79 10.45
CA MET A 134 9.88 -9.51 10.38
C MET A 134 10.23 -10.27 11.67
N GLN A 135 9.66 -9.86 12.81
CA GLN A 135 9.83 -10.49 14.13
C GLN A 135 8.69 -11.44 14.48
N ALA A 136 7.56 -11.33 13.79
CA ALA A 136 6.35 -12.09 14.10
C ALA A 136 6.61 -13.60 14.00
N GLN A 137 6.13 -14.34 15.01
CA GLN A 137 6.00 -15.79 15.01
C GLN A 137 4.51 -16.10 14.99
N VAL A 138 4.02 -16.52 13.84
CA VAL A 138 2.60 -16.81 13.60
C VAL A 138 2.46 -18.18 12.94
N ASP A 139 1.33 -18.82 13.17
CA ASP A 139 1.01 -20.06 12.49
C ASP A 139 0.81 -19.83 10.99
N HIS A 140 1.12 -20.84 10.20
CA HIS A 140 0.90 -20.79 8.75
C HIS A 140 -0.61 -20.74 8.47
N ALA A 141 -1.03 -19.76 7.67
CA ALA A 141 -2.40 -19.62 7.19
C ALA A 141 -2.59 -20.21 5.78
N ASP A 142 -3.82 -20.55 5.44
CA ASP A 142 -4.12 -21.01 4.08
C ASP A 142 -3.87 -19.89 3.07
N VAL A 143 -4.27 -18.67 3.42
CA VAL A 143 -4.05 -17.48 2.62
C VAL A 143 -3.34 -16.41 3.45
N VAL A 144 -2.33 -15.76 2.86
CA VAL A 144 -1.67 -14.59 3.44
C VAL A 144 -1.98 -13.38 2.59
N ILE A 145 -2.42 -12.30 3.23
CA ILE A 145 -2.67 -11.03 2.57
C ILE A 145 -1.76 -9.92 3.11
N CYS A 146 -1.39 -8.99 2.22
CA CYS A 146 -0.60 -7.82 2.56
C CYS A 146 -1.10 -6.63 1.72
N SER A 147 -1.83 -5.71 2.35
CA SER A 147 -2.54 -4.65 1.65
C SER A 147 -2.01 -3.27 1.99
N HIS A 148 -1.45 -2.58 1.00
CA HIS A 148 -0.92 -1.21 1.12
C HIS A 148 0.23 -1.05 2.15
N VAL A 149 0.99 -2.10 2.42
CA VAL A 149 2.06 -2.15 3.43
C VAL A 149 3.45 -1.90 2.84
N LEU A 150 3.73 -2.41 1.65
CA LEU A 150 5.09 -2.49 1.11
C LEU A 150 5.78 -1.15 0.79
N TYR A 151 5.06 -0.04 0.76
CA TYR A 151 5.60 1.27 0.34
C TYR A 151 6.85 1.74 1.12
N PRO A 152 6.95 1.58 2.45
CA PRO A 152 8.13 1.97 3.22
C PRO A 152 9.17 0.85 3.37
N ILE A 153 8.92 -0.34 2.81
CA ILE A 153 9.78 -1.51 3.02
C ILE A 153 10.92 -1.50 2.00
N ALA A 154 12.10 -1.08 2.40
CA ALA A 154 13.29 -1.05 1.54
C ALA A 154 13.80 -2.46 1.19
N ASP A 155 13.84 -3.36 2.18
CA ASP A 155 14.24 -4.77 2.00
C ASP A 155 13.02 -5.64 1.70
N VAL A 156 12.49 -5.47 0.49
CA VAL A 156 11.22 -6.09 0.07
C VAL A 156 11.33 -7.61 -0.15
N VAL A 157 12.50 -8.11 -0.56
CA VAL A 157 12.71 -9.55 -0.85
C VAL A 157 12.49 -10.42 0.39
N PRO A 158 13.22 -10.24 1.52
CA PRO A 158 12.98 -11.05 2.71
C PRO A 158 11.57 -10.87 3.29
N PHE A 159 10.95 -9.71 3.09
CA PHE A 159 9.57 -9.48 3.49
C PHE A 159 8.60 -10.39 2.70
N ILE A 160 8.76 -10.46 1.36
CA ILE A 160 7.94 -11.31 0.49
C ILE A 160 8.21 -12.79 0.75
N GLU A 161 9.49 -13.19 0.89
CA GLU A 161 9.84 -14.58 1.22
C GLU A 161 9.16 -15.06 2.50
N LYS A 162 9.06 -14.18 3.50
CA LYS A 162 8.36 -14.50 4.74
C LYS A 162 6.83 -14.59 4.54
N LEU A 163 6.23 -13.78 3.65
CA LEU A 163 4.81 -13.94 3.27
C LEU A 163 4.59 -15.32 2.64
N GLU A 164 5.46 -15.73 1.72
CA GLU A 164 5.38 -17.06 1.09
C GLU A 164 5.54 -18.19 2.12
N ALA A 165 6.52 -18.06 3.00
CA ALA A 165 6.78 -19.07 4.04
C ALA A 165 5.60 -19.25 4.99
N ALA A 166 4.81 -18.20 5.24
CA ALA A 166 3.64 -18.25 6.10
C ALA A 166 2.36 -18.75 5.39
N ALA A 167 2.35 -18.77 4.06
CA ALA A 167 1.19 -19.17 3.26
C ALA A 167 1.24 -20.69 2.93
N LYS A 168 0.11 -21.39 3.08
CA LYS A 168 -0.04 -22.78 2.65
C LYS A 168 -0.49 -22.88 1.18
N GLN A 169 -1.35 -21.97 0.73
CA GLN A 169 -2.01 -22.06 -0.57
C GLN A 169 -1.76 -20.85 -1.45
N ARG A 170 -1.91 -19.62 -0.92
CA ARG A 170 -1.84 -18.41 -1.72
C ARG A 170 -1.39 -17.18 -0.94
N VAL A 171 -0.61 -16.35 -1.60
CA VAL A 171 -0.26 -15.00 -1.15
C VAL A 171 -1.02 -13.99 -2.00
N PHE A 172 -1.55 -12.96 -1.36
CA PHE A 172 -2.12 -11.78 -2.02
C PHE A 172 -1.42 -10.52 -1.56
N VAL A 173 -1.00 -9.69 -2.52
CA VAL A 173 -0.50 -8.35 -2.25
C VAL A 173 -1.35 -7.34 -3.00
N TYR A 174 -1.75 -6.27 -2.31
CA TYR A 174 -2.58 -5.21 -2.86
C TYR A 174 -1.86 -3.88 -2.79
N LEU A 175 -1.58 -3.29 -3.95
CA LEU A 175 -0.87 -2.03 -4.09
C LEU A 175 -1.59 -1.07 -5.03
N ARG A 176 -1.32 0.22 -4.88
CA ARG A 176 -1.81 1.24 -5.82
C ARG A 176 -1.19 1.02 -7.20
N ALA A 177 -2.01 1.11 -8.23
CA ALA A 177 -1.58 1.04 -9.62
C ALA A 177 -1.26 2.43 -10.19
N ASP A 178 -1.93 3.46 -9.71
CA ASP A 178 -1.64 4.83 -10.09
C ASP A 178 -0.65 5.46 -9.10
N PRO A 179 0.32 6.25 -9.57
CA PRO A 179 1.09 7.12 -8.71
C PRO A 179 0.12 8.19 -8.16
N ILE A 180 -0.51 7.90 -7.05
CA ILE A 180 -1.28 8.90 -6.33
C ILE A 180 -0.27 9.73 -5.56
N ALA A 181 -0.16 11.00 -5.92
CA ALA A 181 0.40 11.97 -5.02
C ALA A 181 -0.44 11.95 -3.74
N THR A 182 0.05 11.30 -2.70
CA THR A 182 -0.62 11.20 -1.40
C THR A 182 -0.75 12.56 -0.73
N ASP A 183 -0.04 13.54 -1.26
CA ASP A 183 -0.05 14.94 -0.90
C ASP A 183 -1.06 15.76 -1.72
N PHE A 184 -1.78 15.13 -2.65
CA PHE A 184 -2.71 15.78 -3.57
C PHE A 184 -2.11 16.96 -4.37
N GLY A 185 -0.77 16.99 -4.52
CA GLY A 185 -0.02 18.04 -5.18
C GLY A 185 0.27 19.25 -4.30
N PHE A 186 -0.03 19.19 -2.99
CA PHE A 186 0.26 20.28 -2.05
C PHE A 186 1.71 20.31 -1.56
N TRP A 187 2.45 19.19 -1.63
CA TRP A 187 3.81 19.10 -1.11
C TRP A 187 4.72 20.23 -1.61
N ARG A 188 4.68 20.49 -2.92
CA ARG A 188 5.51 21.54 -3.53
C ARG A 188 5.20 22.95 -3.00
N ASP A 189 3.95 23.22 -2.60
CA ASP A 189 3.55 24.53 -2.06
C ASP A 189 4.22 24.83 -0.72
N PHE A 190 4.60 23.81 0.05
CA PHE A 190 5.22 23.94 1.36
C PHE A 190 6.72 23.66 1.38
N HIS A 191 7.20 22.78 0.48
CA HIS A 191 8.60 22.33 0.50
C HIS A 191 9.41 22.80 -0.71
N GLY A 192 8.78 23.45 -1.72
CA GLY A 192 9.47 24.03 -2.90
C GLY A 192 9.94 22.97 -3.93
N GLU A 193 9.83 21.69 -3.63
CA GLU A 193 10.24 20.58 -4.47
C GLU A 193 9.11 19.55 -4.62
N PRO A 194 9.09 18.71 -5.65
CA PRO A 194 8.10 17.64 -5.74
C PRO A 194 8.33 16.57 -4.68
N LEU A 195 7.24 15.97 -4.19
CA LEU A 195 7.32 14.79 -3.34
C LEU A 195 7.92 13.63 -4.13
N GLN A 196 8.90 12.94 -3.54
CA GLN A 196 9.50 11.76 -4.16
C GLN A 196 8.45 10.65 -4.33
N ASP A 197 8.57 9.90 -5.43
CA ASP A 197 7.69 8.78 -5.70
C ASP A 197 7.82 7.68 -4.63
N GLN A 198 6.79 6.87 -4.53
CA GLN A 198 6.81 5.62 -3.78
C GLN A 198 6.69 4.45 -4.76
N PRO A 199 7.10 3.24 -4.38
CA PRO A 199 6.98 2.07 -5.23
C PRO A 199 5.55 1.86 -5.70
N THR A 200 5.39 1.45 -6.95
CA THR A 200 4.11 1.15 -7.58
C THR A 200 3.96 -0.34 -7.85
N HIS A 201 2.80 -0.74 -8.36
CA HIS A 201 2.58 -2.10 -8.82
C HIS A 201 3.59 -2.56 -9.89
N ARG A 202 4.11 -1.65 -10.72
CA ARG A 202 5.11 -1.99 -11.76
C ARG A 202 6.45 -2.36 -11.15
N ASP A 203 6.83 -1.64 -10.11
CA ASP A 203 8.07 -1.91 -9.39
C ASP A 203 7.96 -3.27 -8.68
N LEU A 204 6.82 -3.57 -8.03
CA LEU A 204 6.59 -4.87 -7.41
C LEU A 204 6.57 -6.00 -8.44
N PHE A 205 5.92 -5.81 -9.61
CA PHE A 205 5.91 -6.81 -10.66
C PHE A 205 7.32 -7.22 -11.08
N ASN A 206 8.18 -6.24 -11.29
CA ASN A 206 9.56 -6.49 -11.69
C ASN A 206 10.37 -7.16 -10.58
N VAL A 207 10.19 -6.75 -9.32
CA VAL A 207 10.83 -7.42 -8.17
C VAL A 207 10.40 -8.88 -8.07
N LEU A 208 9.10 -9.17 -8.18
CA LEU A 208 8.59 -10.54 -8.15
C LEU A 208 9.16 -11.38 -9.30
N ALA A 209 9.24 -10.81 -10.50
CA ALA A 209 9.83 -11.49 -11.67
C ALA A 209 11.32 -11.80 -11.44
N GLU A 210 12.11 -10.87 -10.88
CA GLU A 210 13.51 -11.05 -10.54
C GLU A 210 13.70 -12.12 -9.44
N MET A 211 12.77 -12.21 -8.49
CA MET A 211 12.70 -13.27 -7.49
C MET A 211 12.28 -14.63 -8.07
N GLY A 212 11.89 -14.70 -9.35
CA GLY A 212 11.34 -15.92 -9.96
C GLY A 212 9.92 -16.24 -9.52
N VAL A 213 9.17 -15.25 -8.99
CA VAL A 213 7.76 -15.39 -8.61
C VAL A 213 6.87 -15.09 -9.81
N MET A 214 6.05 -16.06 -10.21
CA MET A 214 5.06 -15.92 -11.28
C MET A 214 3.71 -15.55 -10.66
N ALA A 215 3.48 -14.23 -10.46
CA ALA A 215 2.25 -13.74 -9.89
C ALA A 215 1.21 -13.42 -10.96
N ASP A 216 -0.05 -13.78 -10.71
CA ASP A 216 -1.19 -13.22 -11.41
C ASP A 216 -1.34 -11.74 -10.98
N VAL A 217 -1.63 -10.86 -11.93
CA VAL A 217 -1.80 -9.43 -11.66
C VAL A 217 -3.11 -8.94 -12.28
N GLU A 218 -3.98 -8.40 -11.44
CA GLU A 218 -5.23 -7.77 -11.88
C GLU A 218 -5.27 -6.31 -11.44
N VAL A 219 -5.45 -5.39 -12.39
CA VAL A 219 -5.65 -3.98 -12.06
C VAL A 219 -7.15 -3.70 -11.95
N VAL A 220 -7.57 -3.33 -10.76
CA VAL A 220 -8.96 -3.04 -10.45
C VAL A 220 -9.18 -1.56 -10.22
N GLN A 221 -10.37 -1.08 -10.62
CA GLN A 221 -10.80 0.26 -10.27
C GLN A 221 -11.35 0.24 -8.84
N THR A 222 -10.70 0.97 -7.96
CA THR A 222 -11.16 1.10 -6.59
C THR A 222 -11.98 2.39 -6.52
N PRO A 223 -13.26 2.34 -6.10
CA PRO A 223 -14.02 3.54 -5.82
C PRO A 223 -13.39 4.21 -4.60
N PHE A 224 -12.46 5.10 -4.85
CA PHE A 224 -11.77 5.83 -3.81
C PHE A 224 -12.35 7.23 -3.73
N HIS A 225 -13.18 7.46 -2.75
CA HIS A 225 -13.71 8.77 -2.45
C HIS A 225 -13.05 9.28 -1.17
N TRP A 226 -12.03 10.13 -1.35
CA TRP A 226 -11.59 10.98 -0.25
C TRP A 226 -12.72 11.97 0.01
N SER A 227 -13.26 11.93 1.20
CA SER A 227 -14.25 12.89 1.68
C SER A 227 -13.93 13.18 3.14
N PHE A 228 -13.85 14.44 3.46
CA PHE A 228 -13.61 14.94 4.80
C PHE A 228 -14.89 15.61 5.29
N GLU A 229 -15.16 15.54 6.59
CA GLU A 229 -16.37 16.07 7.18
C GLU A 229 -16.42 17.61 7.15
N SER A 230 -15.25 18.24 7.14
CA SER A 230 -15.12 19.70 7.12
C SER A 230 -13.75 20.10 6.56
N LEU A 231 -13.60 21.40 6.27
CA LEU A 231 -12.32 21.96 5.87
C LEU A 231 -11.26 21.84 6.98
N ASP A 232 -11.66 21.95 8.24
CA ASP A 232 -10.74 21.77 9.37
C ASP A 232 -10.31 20.32 9.52
N ASP A 233 -11.20 19.37 9.26
CA ASP A 233 -10.89 17.97 9.23
C ASP A 233 -9.91 17.64 8.08
N ALA A 234 -10.19 18.12 6.87
CA ALA A 234 -9.30 17.99 5.74
C ALA A 234 -7.91 18.59 6.02
N THR A 235 -7.87 19.81 6.58
CA THR A 235 -6.63 20.49 6.91
C THR A 235 -5.81 19.68 7.92
N ARG A 236 -6.42 19.20 8.99
CA ARG A 236 -5.76 18.42 10.04
C ARG A 236 -5.18 17.12 9.50
N GLN A 237 -5.96 16.40 8.71
CA GLN A 237 -5.51 15.11 8.17
C GLN A 237 -4.41 15.26 7.11
N LEU A 238 -4.49 16.29 6.27
CA LEU A 238 -3.47 16.55 5.25
C LEU A 238 -2.19 17.13 5.84
N ALA A 239 -2.28 17.96 6.88
CA ALA A 239 -1.12 18.58 7.53
C ALA A 239 -0.09 17.54 7.97
N GLY A 240 -0.53 16.42 8.57
CA GLY A 240 0.35 15.31 8.93
C GLY A 240 1.09 14.73 7.70
N GLY A 241 0.37 14.46 6.60
CA GLY A 241 0.94 13.97 5.34
C GLY A 241 1.89 14.93 4.65
N LEU A 242 1.77 16.20 4.95
CA LEU A 242 2.62 17.27 4.44
C LEU A 242 3.75 17.65 5.40
N CYS A 243 3.93 16.93 6.51
CA CYS A 243 4.92 17.23 7.54
C CYS A 243 4.82 18.67 8.07
N LEU A 244 3.60 19.19 8.27
CA LEU A 244 3.36 20.48 8.86
C LEU A 244 3.17 20.34 10.36
N ALA A 245 3.85 21.17 11.16
CA ALA A 245 3.74 21.14 12.60
C ALA A 245 2.30 21.51 13.07
N ASP A 246 1.89 20.95 14.20
CA ASP A 246 0.55 21.17 14.73
C ASP A 246 0.31 22.62 15.17
N ASP A 247 1.33 23.34 15.56
CA ASP A 247 1.32 24.73 15.98
C ASP A 247 1.67 25.72 14.84
N ASP A 248 1.93 25.26 13.62
CA ASP A 248 2.18 26.12 12.46
C ASP A 248 0.87 26.61 11.83
N GLU A 249 0.24 27.59 12.48
CA GLU A 249 -1.00 28.21 11.99
C GLU A 249 -0.85 28.91 10.64
N THR A 250 0.34 29.38 10.29
CA THR A 250 0.60 30.00 8.98
C THR A 250 0.45 28.97 7.86
N SER A 251 1.15 27.85 7.97
CA SER A 251 1.04 26.75 6.99
C SER A 251 -0.36 26.14 6.96
N ARG A 252 -1.02 26.00 8.12
CA ARG A 252 -2.40 25.49 8.18
C ARG A 252 -3.40 26.44 7.50
N THR A 253 -3.25 27.74 7.69
CA THR A 253 -4.06 28.74 7.00
C THR A 253 -3.84 28.67 5.50
N ARG A 254 -2.58 28.60 5.06
CA ARG A 254 -2.24 28.43 3.64
C ARG A 254 -2.82 27.13 3.06
N LEU A 255 -2.77 26.03 3.79
CA LEU A 255 -3.36 24.76 3.34
C LEU A 255 -4.90 24.87 3.19
N ARG A 256 -5.59 25.55 4.12
CA ARG A 256 -7.03 25.80 3.96
C ARG A 256 -7.37 26.60 2.71
N GLU A 257 -6.56 27.61 2.38
CA GLU A 257 -6.73 28.40 1.14
C GLU A 257 -6.55 27.52 -0.09
N LEU A 258 -5.47 26.73 -0.14
CA LEU A 258 -5.18 25.83 -1.24
C LEU A 258 -6.27 24.75 -1.42
N ILE A 259 -6.81 24.22 -0.34
CA ILE A 259 -7.95 23.29 -0.38
C ILE A 259 -9.17 23.97 -1.01
N ARG A 260 -9.52 25.19 -0.57
CA ARG A 260 -10.64 25.95 -1.15
C ARG A 260 -10.44 26.28 -2.64
N GLU A 261 -9.21 26.53 -3.03
CA GLU A 261 -8.86 26.85 -4.42
C GLU A 261 -8.95 25.63 -5.36
N ARG A 262 -8.59 24.44 -4.86
CA ARG A 262 -8.36 23.26 -5.71
C ARG A 262 -9.37 22.13 -5.54
N TRP A 263 -10.18 22.17 -4.48
CA TRP A 263 -11.09 21.10 -4.11
C TRP A 263 -12.55 21.55 -4.06
N ASP A 264 -13.46 20.58 -4.14
CA ASP A 264 -14.87 20.83 -3.93
C ASP A 264 -15.14 20.97 -2.42
N VAL A 265 -15.49 22.17 -2.00
CA VAL A 265 -15.78 22.50 -0.59
C VAL A 265 -17.26 22.88 -0.48
N SER A 266 -18.00 22.12 0.32
CA SER A 266 -19.41 22.37 0.64
C SER A 266 -19.65 22.24 2.15
N ASP A 267 -20.82 22.64 2.61
CA ASP A 267 -21.21 22.47 4.01
C ASP A 267 -21.36 20.98 4.41
N ALA A 268 -21.54 20.10 3.45
CA ALA A 268 -21.75 18.67 3.68
C ALA A 268 -20.45 17.85 3.64
N ALA A 269 -19.45 18.27 2.86
CA ALA A 269 -18.19 17.55 2.70
C ALA A 269 -17.12 18.39 1.98
N VAL A 270 -15.88 18.02 2.18
CA VAL A 270 -14.72 18.51 1.43
C VAL A 270 -14.10 17.34 0.68
N SER A 271 -13.97 17.45 -0.63
CA SER A 271 -13.49 16.36 -1.48
C SER A 271 -12.50 16.85 -2.52
N PRO A 272 -11.41 16.12 -2.78
CA PRO A 272 -10.54 16.43 -3.91
C PRO A 272 -11.28 16.19 -5.22
N PRO A 273 -10.90 16.87 -6.31
CA PRO A 273 -11.50 16.67 -7.62
C PRO A 273 -11.46 15.19 -8.00
N GLY A 274 -12.59 14.67 -8.45
CA GLY A 274 -12.86 13.25 -8.65
C GLY A 274 -11.77 12.52 -9.45
N ARG A 275 -11.09 11.58 -8.81
CA ARG A 275 -10.20 10.64 -9.45
C ARG A 275 -10.62 9.24 -9.04
N SER A 276 -10.87 8.40 -10.01
CA SER A 276 -10.90 6.97 -9.78
C SER A 276 -9.47 6.51 -9.44
N SER A 277 -9.31 5.83 -8.34
CA SER A 277 -8.04 5.20 -8.00
C SER A 277 -8.02 3.79 -8.56
N ARG A 278 -6.90 3.41 -9.18
CA ARG A 278 -6.65 2.01 -9.56
C ARG A 278 -5.67 1.38 -8.59
N SER A 279 -5.92 0.13 -8.28
CA SER A 279 -5.02 -0.70 -7.48
C SER A 279 -4.76 -2.01 -8.19
N ALA A 280 -3.62 -2.62 -7.93
CA ALA A 280 -3.25 -3.91 -8.48
C ALA A 280 -3.31 -4.98 -7.39
N ILE A 281 -3.99 -6.06 -7.70
CA ILE A 281 -4.05 -7.28 -6.91
C ILE A 281 -3.02 -8.23 -7.50
N PHE A 282 -2.02 -8.58 -6.73
CA PHE A 282 -1.07 -9.64 -7.04
C PHE A 282 -1.49 -10.89 -6.30
N SER A 283 -1.43 -12.05 -6.95
CA SER A 283 -1.65 -13.31 -6.25
C SER A 283 -0.82 -14.43 -6.85
N TRP A 284 -0.28 -15.30 -6.00
CA TRP A 284 0.49 -16.47 -6.43
C TRP A 284 0.47 -17.58 -5.38
N ALA A 285 0.70 -18.80 -5.82
CA ALA A 285 0.97 -19.92 -4.91
C ALA A 285 2.39 -19.80 -4.34
N PRO A 286 2.60 -20.03 -3.04
CA PRO A 286 3.94 -19.98 -2.46
C PRO A 286 4.85 -20.99 -3.15
N ARG A 287 6.09 -20.57 -3.43
CA ARG A 287 7.09 -21.45 -4.01
C ARG A 287 7.48 -22.54 -3.01
N THR A 288 7.65 -23.74 -3.48
CA THR A 288 8.25 -24.79 -2.66
C THR A 288 9.75 -24.50 -2.59
N ILE A 289 10.19 -23.79 -1.55
CA ILE A 289 11.62 -23.61 -1.30
C ILE A 289 12.14 -24.98 -0.85
N ALA A 290 12.91 -25.64 -1.70
CA ALA A 290 13.64 -26.84 -1.28
C ALA A 290 14.57 -26.45 -0.13
N ARG A 291 14.29 -26.96 1.06
CA ARG A 291 15.13 -26.77 2.27
C ARG A 291 16.40 -27.59 2.15
#